data_dd69015f2a10b3b2ec7138bd0f5adb01
#
_entry.id   dd69015f2a10b3b2ec7138bd0f5adb01
#
_cell.length_a   1.000
_cell.length_b   1.000
_cell.length_c   1.000
_cell.angle_alpha   90.00
_cell.angle_beta   90.00
_cell.angle_gamma   90.00
#
_symmetry.space_group_name_H-M   'P 1'
#
loop_
_entity.id
_entity.type
_entity.pdbx_description
1 polymer ?
#
loop_
_entity_poly.entity_id
_entity_poly.type
_entity_poly.pdbx_seq_one_letter_code
_entity_poly.pdbx_strand_id
1 'polypeptide(L)'
;MLVAIGSTLITITSVRYFPDDPSKIAANIVVGIGFLGAGTIFREKDHIRGLTTAASLWAISGIGIAVGVGYYLGALVTAGLMLLILQLNVIEDNKAKKDRKR
;
A
#
# COMPACT_ATOMS: atom_id res chain seq x y z
N MET A 1 -0.29 8.31 2.54
CA MET A 1 -1.00 9.26 1.67
C MET A 1 -0.16 9.80 0.53
N LEU A 2 1.12 10.14 0.77
CA LEU A 2 2.01 10.61 -0.29
C LEU A 2 2.18 9.58 -1.40
N VAL A 3 2.30 8.29 -1.04
CA VAL A 3 2.42 7.21 -2.02
C VAL A 3 1.17 7.15 -2.92
N ALA A 4 -0.02 7.25 -2.33
CA ALA A 4 -1.28 7.23 -3.09
C ALA A 4 -1.37 8.42 -4.04
N ILE A 5 -1.04 9.61 -3.57
CA ILE A 5 -1.09 10.83 -4.38
C ILE A 5 -0.09 10.74 -5.52
N GLY A 6 1.13 10.31 -5.24
CA GLY A 6 2.18 10.14 -6.25
C GLY A 6 1.79 9.11 -7.30
N SER A 7 1.30 7.94 -6.89
CA SER A 7 0.85 6.88 -7.79
C SER A 7 -0.29 7.36 -8.68
N THR A 8 -1.25 8.09 -8.10
CA THR A 8 -2.39 8.65 -8.85
C THR A 8 -1.91 9.61 -9.94
N LEU A 9 -1.03 10.54 -9.58
CA LEU A 9 -0.52 11.53 -10.52
C LEU A 9 0.25 10.86 -11.66
N ILE A 10 1.15 9.94 -11.35
CA ILE A 10 1.94 9.22 -12.34
C ILE A 10 1.02 8.42 -13.27
N THR A 11 0.00 7.76 -12.71
CA THR A 11 -0.94 6.97 -13.49
C THR A 11 -1.78 7.84 -14.42
N ILE A 12 -2.30 8.97 -13.94
CA ILE A 12 -3.07 9.92 -14.76
C ILE A 12 -2.20 10.43 -15.89
N THR A 13 -0.97 10.80 -15.59
CA THR A 13 0.00 11.26 -16.60
C THR A 13 0.23 10.19 -17.66
N SER A 14 0.40 8.93 -17.23
CA SER A 14 0.63 7.82 -18.12
C SER A 14 -0.55 7.60 -19.08
N VAL A 15 -1.78 7.57 -18.53
CA VAL A 15 -2.99 7.33 -19.33
C VAL A 15 -3.24 8.48 -20.30
N ARG A 16 -3.01 9.71 -19.87
CA ARG A 16 -3.35 10.90 -20.64
C ARG A 16 -2.32 11.24 -21.73
N TYR A 17 -1.03 11.09 -21.41
CA TYR A 17 0.06 11.53 -22.29
C TYR A 17 0.82 10.39 -22.95
N PHE A 18 0.66 9.17 -22.46
CA PHE A 18 1.29 7.97 -23.03
C PHE A 18 0.25 6.87 -23.23
N PRO A 19 -0.80 7.12 -24.06
CA PRO A 19 -1.92 6.18 -24.18
C PRO A 19 -1.56 4.86 -24.87
N ASP A 20 -0.42 4.79 -25.56
CA ASP A 20 -0.01 3.57 -26.28
C ASP A 20 0.41 2.45 -25.34
N ASP A 21 0.99 2.79 -24.18
CA ASP A 21 1.40 1.78 -23.21
C ASP A 21 1.36 2.31 -21.78
N PRO A 22 0.15 2.58 -21.24
CA PRO A 22 0.03 3.08 -19.86
C PRO A 22 0.41 2.04 -18.81
N SER A 23 0.30 0.75 -19.13
CA SER A 23 0.61 -0.33 -18.20
C SER A 23 2.08 -0.39 -17.82
N LYS A 24 2.99 0.09 -18.68
CA LYS A 24 4.41 0.09 -18.43
C LYS A 24 4.77 0.93 -17.22
N ILE A 25 4.19 2.12 -17.10
CA ILE A 25 4.44 3.00 -15.95
C ILE A 25 3.80 2.43 -14.69
N ALA A 26 2.59 1.86 -14.79
CA ALA A 26 1.95 1.20 -13.65
C ALA A 26 2.79 0.04 -13.13
N ALA A 27 3.34 -0.77 -14.04
CA ALA A 27 4.23 -1.87 -13.65
C ALA A 27 5.46 -1.36 -12.89
N ASN A 28 6.04 -0.25 -13.32
CA ASN A 28 7.20 0.36 -12.66
C ASN A 28 6.84 0.93 -11.27
N ILE A 29 5.62 1.43 -11.09
CA ILE A 29 5.14 1.86 -9.77
C ILE A 29 5.15 0.67 -8.81
N VAL A 30 4.61 -0.46 -9.23
CA VAL A 30 4.55 -1.67 -8.40
C VAL A 30 5.95 -2.11 -7.97
N VAL A 31 6.92 -2.10 -8.91
CA VAL A 31 8.30 -2.45 -8.60
C VAL A 31 8.95 -1.42 -7.67
N GLY A 32 8.73 -0.13 -7.93
CA GLY A 32 9.30 0.95 -7.12
C GLY A 32 8.79 0.92 -5.67
N ILE A 33 7.51 0.67 -5.49
CA ILE A 33 6.92 0.56 -4.16
C ILE A 33 7.42 -0.70 -3.45
N GLY A 34 7.68 -1.77 -4.18
CA GLY A 34 8.32 -2.95 -3.63
C GLY A 34 9.67 -2.62 -3.00
N PHE A 35 10.47 -1.79 -3.66
CA PHE A 35 11.75 -1.31 -3.15
C PHE A 35 11.58 -0.46 -1.88
N LEU A 36 10.66 0.50 -1.89
CA LEU A 36 10.35 1.34 -0.73
C LEU A 36 9.83 0.49 0.42
N GLY A 37 8.91 -0.44 0.13
CA GLY A 37 8.36 -1.34 1.12
C GLY A 37 9.42 -2.21 1.75
N ALA A 38 10.32 -2.78 0.95
CA ALA A 38 11.42 -3.60 1.47
C ALA A 38 12.32 -2.79 2.39
N GLY A 39 12.52 -1.49 2.11
CA GLY A 39 13.30 -0.61 2.95
C GLY A 39 12.69 -0.36 4.33
N THR A 40 11.40 -0.64 4.52
CA THR A 40 10.73 -0.50 5.82
C THR A 40 10.75 -1.78 6.64
N ILE A 41 11.22 -2.89 6.06
CA ILE A 41 11.27 -4.19 6.74
C ILE A 41 12.62 -4.35 7.43
N PHE A 42 12.58 -4.56 8.73
CA PHE A 42 13.76 -4.80 9.54
C PHE A 42 13.70 -6.19 10.17
N ARG A 43 14.78 -6.94 10.03
CA ARG A 43 14.91 -8.24 10.69
C ARG A 43 15.77 -8.09 11.93
N GLU A 44 15.17 -8.27 13.09
CA GLU A 44 15.84 -8.29 14.39
C GLU A 44 15.70 -9.68 15.01
N LYS A 45 16.83 -10.38 15.17
CA LYS A 45 16.91 -11.73 15.79
C LYS A 45 15.76 -12.67 15.41
N ASP A 46 14.63 -12.65 16.14
CA ASP A 46 13.48 -13.51 15.90
C ASP A 46 12.24 -12.75 15.39
N HIS A 47 12.38 -11.44 15.13
CA HIS A 47 11.26 -10.60 14.72
C HIS A 47 11.53 -9.91 13.39
N ILE A 48 10.50 -9.87 12.57
CA ILE A 48 10.47 -9.06 11.35
C ILE A 48 9.59 -7.85 11.63
N ARG A 49 10.18 -6.65 11.62
CA ARG A 49 9.45 -5.41 11.80
C ARG A 49 9.16 -4.74 10.46
N GLY A 50 8.04 -4.05 10.40
CA GLY A 50 7.69 -3.24 9.22
C GLY A 50 6.99 -4.02 8.12
N LEU A 51 6.66 -5.29 8.32
CA LEU A 51 5.99 -6.08 7.30
C LEU A 51 4.59 -5.53 7.00
N THR A 52 3.83 -5.17 8.03
CA THR A 52 2.50 -4.54 7.86
C THR A 52 2.62 -3.20 7.17
N THR A 53 3.63 -2.40 7.52
CA THR A 53 3.88 -1.11 6.86
C THR A 53 4.21 -1.31 5.38
N ALA A 54 5.08 -2.27 5.05
CA ALA A 54 5.42 -2.57 3.67
C ALA A 54 4.19 -3.01 2.87
N ALA A 55 3.37 -3.89 3.43
CA ALA A 55 2.14 -4.35 2.79
C ALA A 55 1.15 -3.20 2.59
N SER A 56 1.05 -2.29 3.57
CA SER A 56 0.19 -1.11 3.48
C SER A 56 0.65 -0.17 2.37
N LEU A 57 1.95 0.07 2.25
CA LEU A 57 2.50 0.91 1.17
C LEU A 57 2.18 0.31 -0.19
N TRP A 58 2.32 -1.00 -0.32
CA TRP A 58 2.02 -1.71 -1.56
C TRP A 58 0.55 -1.59 -1.94
N ALA A 59 -0.36 -1.80 -0.97
CA ALA A 59 -1.80 -1.67 -1.19
C ALA A 59 -2.20 -0.23 -1.52
N ILE A 60 -1.61 0.76 -0.85
CA ILE A 60 -1.86 2.18 -1.11
C ILE A 60 -1.43 2.56 -2.53
N SER A 61 -0.33 2.00 -3.03
CA SER A 61 0.09 2.26 -4.41
C SER A 61 -0.94 1.72 -5.41
N GLY A 62 -1.53 0.55 -5.13
CA GLY A 62 -2.60 -0.01 -5.94
C GLY A 62 -3.85 0.86 -5.95
N ILE A 63 -4.21 1.43 -4.80
CA ILE A 63 -5.32 2.37 -4.69
C ILE A 63 -5.05 3.60 -5.56
N GLY A 64 -3.82 4.14 -5.52
CA GLY A 64 -3.43 5.28 -6.33
C GLY A 64 -3.55 4.99 -7.83
N ILE A 65 -3.11 3.82 -8.27
CA ILE A 65 -3.23 3.40 -9.67
C ILE A 65 -4.71 3.30 -10.05
N ALA A 66 -5.54 2.68 -9.21
CA ALA A 66 -6.97 2.54 -9.45
C ALA A 66 -7.66 3.89 -9.62
N VAL A 67 -7.35 4.84 -8.74
CA VAL A 67 -7.90 6.21 -8.84
C VAL A 67 -7.42 6.88 -10.14
N GLY A 68 -6.16 6.70 -10.49
CA GLY A 68 -5.57 7.29 -11.67
C GLY A 68 -6.22 6.84 -12.97
N VAL A 69 -6.63 5.56 -13.06
CA VAL A 69 -7.32 5.04 -14.25
C VAL A 69 -8.84 5.20 -14.18
N GLY A 70 -9.36 5.72 -13.06
CA GLY A 70 -10.80 5.95 -12.91
C GLY A 70 -11.57 4.79 -12.28
N TYR A 71 -10.89 3.77 -11.78
CA TYR A 71 -11.54 2.64 -11.12
C TYR A 71 -11.81 2.96 -9.65
N TYR A 72 -12.75 3.88 -9.43
CA TYR A 72 -13.04 4.43 -8.10
C TYR A 72 -13.67 3.41 -7.16
N LEU A 73 -14.53 2.53 -7.69
CA LEU A 73 -15.18 1.50 -6.86
C LEU A 73 -14.14 0.55 -6.27
N GLY A 74 -13.20 0.08 -7.08
CA GLY A 74 -12.12 -0.78 -6.59
C GLY A 74 -11.25 -0.08 -5.55
N ALA A 75 -10.94 1.20 -5.78
CA ALA A 75 -10.16 1.99 -4.84
C ALA A 75 -10.89 2.12 -3.49
N LEU A 76 -12.19 2.41 -3.54
CA LEU A 76 -13.01 2.60 -2.33
C LEU A 76 -13.12 1.30 -1.52
N VAL A 77 -13.41 0.18 -2.18
CA VAL A 77 -13.52 -1.13 -1.53
C VAL A 77 -12.19 -1.52 -0.90
N THR A 78 -11.09 -1.36 -1.62
CA THR A 78 -9.75 -1.70 -1.12
C THR A 78 -9.37 -0.83 0.08
N ALA A 79 -9.66 0.47 0.01
CA ALA A 79 -9.41 1.38 1.13
C ALA A 79 -10.19 0.97 2.38
N GLY A 80 -11.47 0.61 2.22
CA GLY A 80 -12.30 0.12 3.31
C GLY A 80 -11.76 -1.16 3.94
N LEU A 81 -11.35 -2.12 3.11
CA LEU A 81 -10.76 -3.36 3.58
C LEU A 81 -9.44 -3.12 4.31
N MET A 82 -8.60 -2.21 3.80
CA MET A 82 -7.35 -1.83 4.46
C MET A 82 -7.59 -1.30 5.87
N LEU A 83 -8.54 -0.38 6.01
CA LEU A 83 -8.87 0.20 7.31
C LEU A 83 -9.34 -0.88 8.28
N LEU A 84 -10.17 -1.80 7.80
CA LEU A 84 -10.67 -2.91 8.62
C LEU A 84 -9.52 -3.81 9.10
N ILE A 85 -8.62 -4.18 8.19
CA ILE A 85 -7.48 -5.05 8.51
C ILE A 85 -6.53 -4.37 9.51
N LEU A 86 -6.24 -3.08 9.31
CA LEU A 86 -5.35 -2.34 10.20
C LEU A 86 -5.96 -2.19 11.60
N GLN A 87 -7.28 -2.00 11.70
CA GLN A 87 -7.96 -1.95 12.99
C GLN A 87 -7.90 -3.29 13.72
N LEU A 88 -8.07 -4.39 12.99
CA LEU A 88 -7.95 -5.72 13.57
C LEU A 88 -6.54 -5.98 14.09
N ASN A 89 -5.51 -5.54 13.36
CA ASN A 89 -4.13 -5.65 13.80
C ASN A 89 -3.87 -4.87 15.10
N VAL A 90 -4.42 -3.67 15.21
CA VAL A 90 -4.30 -2.85 16.43
C VAL A 90 -4.97 -3.54 17.61
N ILE A 91 -6.15 -4.13 17.41
CA ILE A 91 -6.86 -4.86 18.45
C ILE A 91 -6.05 -6.08 18.91
N GLU A 92 -5.48 -6.83 17.98
CA GLU A 92 -4.64 -7.98 18.29
C GLU A 92 -3.38 -7.57 19.07
N ASP A 93 -2.72 -6.49 18.68
CA ASP A 93 -1.55 -5.96 19.38
C ASP A 93 -1.88 -5.54 20.81
N ASN A 94 -3.01 -4.88 20.99
CA ASN A 94 -3.48 -4.47 22.31
C ASN A 94 -3.80 -5.68 23.20
N LYS A 95 -4.37 -6.72 22.61
CA LYS A 95 -4.69 -7.95 23.29
C LYS A 95 -3.41 -8.69 23.72
N ALA A 96 -2.42 -8.75 22.84
CA ALA A 96 -1.12 -9.37 23.14
C ALA A 96 -0.38 -8.60 24.24
N LYS A 97 -0.44 -7.27 24.26
CA LYS A 97 0.13 -6.44 25.33
C LYS A 97 -0.56 -6.66 26.66
N LYS A 98 -1.86 -6.87 26.65
CA LYS A 98 -2.64 -7.13 27.85
C LYS A 98 -2.28 -8.49 28.46
N ASP A 99 -2.07 -9.50 27.64
CA ASP A 99 -1.68 -10.83 28.06
C ASP A 99 -0.24 -10.87 28.61
N ARG A 100 0.65 -10.01 28.09
CA ARG A 100 2.03 -9.91 28.56
C ARG A 100 2.15 -9.24 29.93
N LYS A 101 1.19 -8.41 30.31
CA LYS A 101 1.18 -7.72 31.60
C LYS A 101 0.64 -8.57 32.74
N ARG A 102 0.10 -9.75 32.45
CA ARG A 102 -0.36 -10.74 33.43
C ARG A 102 0.70 -11.79 33.67
#